data_d4f552e4ed3f3ba3b3c59d8de94f4a05
#
_entry.id   d4f552e4ed3f3ba3b3c59d8de94f4a05
#
_cell.length_a   1.000
_cell.length_b   1.000
_cell.length_c   1.000
_cell.angle_alpha   90.00
_cell.angle_beta   90.00
_cell.angle_gamma   90.00
#
_symmetry.space_group_name_H-M   'P 1'
#
loop_
_entity.id
_entity.type
_entity.pdbx_description
1 polymer ?
#
loop_
_entity_poly.entity_id
_entity_poly.type
_entity_poly.pdbx_seq_one_letter_code
_entity_poly.pdbx_strand_id
1 'polypeptide(L)'
;KVLNIFGVSPNIVANDKHTVLKKTLEKQGIEVVDLILEWNRFGHEDYWESARKVMETFDGIDGVFGTDQPVLNIMHLALKAGIKIPEELKIVTYDGTDISRLVYPEATSIRQNIKMLAELSANSVVDLIENRRPVPNKQIIPVELYQGQTTYPVDTAI
;
A
#
# COMPACT_ATOMS: atom_id res chain seq x y z
N LYS A 1 7.06 -9.80 12.48
CA LYS A 1 7.66 -9.77 11.12
C LYS A 1 6.65 -9.19 10.14
N VAL A 2 7.05 -8.23 9.34
CA VAL A 2 6.16 -7.56 8.36
C VAL A 2 6.66 -7.81 6.95
N LEU A 3 5.76 -8.24 6.07
CA LEU A 3 5.98 -8.31 4.63
C LEU A 3 5.67 -6.96 3.99
N ASN A 4 6.65 -6.38 3.33
CA ASN A 4 6.56 -5.11 2.61
C ASN A 4 6.58 -5.38 1.10
N ILE A 5 5.49 -5.07 0.42
CA ILE A 5 5.32 -5.36 -1.01
C ILE A 5 5.35 -4.07 -1.80
N PHE A 6 6.22 -4.01 -2.78
CA PHE A 6 6.32 -2.84 -3.64
C PHE A 6 6.82 -3.20 -5.04
N GLY A 7 6.44 -2.37 -6.01
CA GLY A 7 6.97 -2.47 -7.38
C GLY A 7 8.16 -1.54 -7.57
N VAL A 8 9.20 -2.03 -8.23
CA VAL A 8 10.33 -1.22 -8.69
C VAL A 8 10.32 -1.15 -10.20
N SER A 9 10.18 0.06 -10.74
CA SER A 9 10.47 0.31 -12.14
C SER A 9 11.97 0.56 -12.29
N PRO A 10 12.63 0.06 -13.34
CA PRO A 10 14.04 0.35 -13.60
C PRO A 10 14.38 1.85 -13.67
N ASN A 11 13.38 2.68 -13.93
CA ASN A 11 13.51 4.14 -14.12
C ASN A 11 12.96 4.98 -12.96
N ILE A 12 12.46 4.36 -11.88
CA ILE A 12 11.97 5.08 -10.71
C ILE A 12 12.89 4.76 -9.54
N VAL A 13 13.59 5.77 -9.08
CA VAL A 13 14.39 5.74 -7.85
C VAL A 13 13.53 5.23 -6.70
N ALA A 14 14.13 4.41 -5.89
CA ALA A 14 13.56 3.71 -4.73
C ALA A 14 12.36 4.43 -4.12
N ASN A 15 11.27 3.73 -4.06
CA ASN A 15 10.01 4.24 -3.55
C ASN A 15 10.20 4.67 -2.09
N ASP A 16 10.22 5.98 -1.86
CA ASP A 16 10.47 6.57 -0.53
C ASP A 16 9.55 5.97 0.54
N LYS A 17 8.31 5.61 0.17
CA LYS A 17 7.33 4.98 1.08
C LYS A 17 7.86 3.72 1.73
N HIS A 18 8.33 2.78 0.92
CA HIS A 18 8.77 1.49 1.45
C HIS A 18 10.09 1.61 2.22
N THR A 19 10.99 2.49 1.78
CA THR A 19 12.23 2.77 2.51
C THR A 19 11.96 3.36 3.88
N VAL A 20 11.04 4.31 3.97
CA VAL A 20 10.64 4.94 5.24
C VAL A 20 9.91 3.93 6.12
N LEU A 21 8.99 3.13 5.58
CA LEU A 21 8.31 2.07 6.31
C LEU A 21 9.34 1.11 6.93
N LYS A 22 10.23 0.56 6.12
CA LYS A 22 11.25 -0.39 6.56
C LYS A 22 12.09 0.19 7.69
N LYS A 23 12.69 1.35 7.48
CA LYS A 23 13.50 2.03 8.52
C LYS A 23 12.72 2.30 9.81
N THR A 24 11.42 2.61 9.69
CA THR A 24 10.57 2.89 10.86
C THR A 24 10.29 1.63 11.65
N LEU A 25 9.98 0.53 10.99
CA LEU A 25 9.71 -0.76 11.63
C LEU A 25 10.98 -1.37 12.24
N GLU A 26 12.09 -1.34 11.51
CA GLU A 26 13.39 -1.84 11.99
C GLU A 26 13.88 -1.10 13.24
N LYS A 27 13.64 0.22 13.35
CA LYS A 27 13.93 0.99 14.58
C LYS A 27 13.14 0.53 15.79
N GLN A 28 11.99 -0.12 15.58
CA GLN A 28 11.16 -0.71 16.63
C GLN A 28 11.46 -2.20 16.84
N GLY A 29 12.51 -2.73 16.24
CA GLY A 29 12.90 -4.14 16.36
C GLY A 29 12.04 -5.09 15.54
N ILE A 30 11.25 -4.57 14.59
CA ILE A 30 10.38 -5.38 13.74
C ILE A 30 11.15 -5.80 12.47
N GLU A 31 11.24 -7.10 12.24
CA GLU A 31 11.82 -7.66 11.01
C GLU A 31 10.94 -7.31 9.81
N VAL A 32 11.56 -6.82 8.73
CA VAL A 32 10.87 -6.50 7.49
C VAL A 32 11.40 -7.39 6.36
N VAL A 33 10.49 -8.09 5.70
CA VAL A 33 10.77 -8.88 4.50
C VAL A 33 10.25 -8.12 3.29
N ASP A 34 11.12 -7.85 2.33
CA ASP A 34 10.75 -7.15 1.11
C ASP A 34 10.36 -8.14 0.01
N LEU A 35 9.17 -7.94 -0.58
CA LEU A 35 8.75 -8.57 -1.82
C LEU A 35 8.75 -7.52 -2.94
N ILE A 36 9.70 -7.65 -3.85
CA ILE A 36 9.85 -6.73 -4.99
C ILE A 36 9.09 -7.29 -6.19
N LEU A 37 8.16 -6.49 -6.74
CA LEU A 37 7.42 -6.81 -7.95
C LEU A 37 7.98 -6.00 -9.13
N GLU A 38 8.25 -6.66 -10.24
CA GLU A 38 8.75 -5.98 -11.46
C GLU A 38 7.61 -5.36 -12.27
N TRP A 39 7.66 -4.06 -12.51
CA TRP A 39 6.60 -3.31 -13.23
C TRP A 39 6.30 -3.79 -14.64
N ASN A 40 7.27 -4.36 -15.34
CA ASN A 40 7.12 -4.75 -16.74
C ASN A 40 6.30 -6.04 -16.95
N ARG A 41 5.85 -6.67 -15.87
CA ARG A 41 5.13 -7.96 -15.89
C ARG A 41 3.80 -7.92 -15.15
N PHE A 42 3.24 -6.72 -14.93
CA PHE A 42 2.01 -6.59 -14.15
C PHE A 42 0.77 -7.00 -14.94
N GLY A 43 0.57 -8.31 -15.06
CA GLY A 43 -0.73 -8.90 -15.32
C GLY A 43 -1.32 -9.47 -14.03
N HIS A 44 -2.62 -9.70 -14.00
CA HIS A 44 -3.31 -10.35 -12.87
C HIS A 44 -2.66 -11.68 -12.46
N GLU A 45 -2.07 -12.39 -13.41
CA GLU A 45 -1.40 -13.67 -13.19
C GLU A 45 -0.14 -13.52 -12.34
N ASP A 46 0.65 -12.46 -12.55
CA ASP A 46 1.90 -12.23 -11.82
C ASP A 46 1.65 -11.90 -10.34
N TYR A 47 0.60 -11.16 -10.02
CA TYR A 47 0.21 -10.92 -8.63
C TYR A 47 -0.24 -12.18 -7.91
N TRP A 48 -0.98 -13.05 -8.58
CA TRP A 48 -1.40 -14.33 -8.03
C TRP A 48 -0.23 -15.29 -7.85
N GLU A 49 0.69 -15.34 -8.79
CA GLU A 49 1.91 -16.14 -8.69
C GLU A 49 2.76 -15.67 -7.50
N SER A 50 2.97 -14.36 -7.39
CA SER A 50 3.71 -13.76 -6.27
C SER A 50 3.03 -14.04 -4.92
N ALA A 51 1.70 -13.92 -4.86
CA ALA A 51 0.93 -14.22 -3.66
C ALA A 51 1.06 -15.70 -3.25
N ARG A 52 1.01 -16.63 -4.21
CA ARG A 52 1.22 -18.08 -3.94
C ARG A 52 2.60 -18.35 -3.36
N LYS A 53 3.65 -17.78 -3.97
CA LYS A 53 5.03 -17.93 -3.46
C LYS A 53 5.20 -17.40 -2.04
N VAL A 54 4.56 -16.27 -1.73
CA VAL A 54 4.53 -15.74 -0.37
C VAL A 54 3.89 -16.74 0.59
N MET A 55 2.74 -17.32 0.21
CA MET A 55 2.03 -18.28 1.06
C MET A 55 2.81 -19.58 1.31
N GLU A 56 3.68 -19.98 0.41
CA GLU A 56 4.57 -21.14 0.60
C GLU A 56 5.63 -20.91 1.71
N THR A 57 6.00 -19.64 1.93
CA THR A 57 7.01 -19.23 2.92
C THR A 57 6.45 -18.32 4.00
N PHE A 58 5.15 -18.41 4.26
CA PHE A 58 4.38 -17.46 5.07
C PHE A 58 4.70 -17.53 6.58
N ASP A 59 5.55 -18.43 7.02
CA ASP A 59 5.85 -18.64 8.43
C ASP A 59 6.38 -17.37 9.12
N GLY A 60 5.73 -17.02 10.22
CA GLY A 60 6.12 -15.90 11.08
C GLY A 60 5.84 -14.50 10.51
N ILE A 61 4.96 -14.34 9.51
CA ILE A 61 4.50 -13.04 9.04
C ILE A 61 3.27 -12.62 9.83
N ASP A 62 3.37 -11.52 10.57
CA ASP A 62 2.31 -10.95 11.41
C ASP A 62 1.57 -9.79 10.72
N GLY A 63 2.16 -9.23 9.67
CA GLY A 63 1.60 -8.10 8.95
C GLY A 63 2.04 -8.01 7.50
N VAL A 64 1.17 -7.45 6.66
CA VAL A 64 1.43 -7.20 5.23
C VAL A 64 1.12 -5.74 4.92
N PHE A 65 2.04 -5.09 4.22
CA PHE A 65 1.88 -3.73 3.72
C PHE A 65 2.27 -3.64 2.24
N GLY A 66 1.51 -2.89 1.45
CA GLY A 66 1.80 -2.64 0.04
C GLY A 66 0.63 -2.01 -0.69
N THR A 67 0.72 -1.90 -2.01
CA THR A 67 -0.37 -1.40 -2.84
C THR A 67 -1.57 -2.35 -2.83
N ASP A 68 -2.77 -1.83 -3.08
CA ASP A 68 -4.04 -2.55 -2.86
C ASP A 68 -4.04 -3.95 -3.48
N GLN A 69 -3.87 -4.07 -4.78
CA GLN A 69 -4.12 -5.33 -5.49
C GLN A 69 -3.21 -6.49 -5.05
N PRO A 70 -1.87 -6.38 -5.01
CA PRO A 70 -1.03 -7.51 -4.58
C PRO A 70 -1.25 -7.90 -3.12
N VAL A 71 -1.52 -6.92 -2.24
CA VAL A 71 -1.83 -7.18 -0.83
C VAL A 71 -3.15 -7.94 -0.69
N LEU A 72 -4.18 -7.54 -1.44
CA LEU A 72 -5.49 -8.19 -1.39
C LEU A 72 -5.48 -9.61 -1.96
N ASN A 73 -4.60 -9.90 -2.92
CA ASN A 73 -4.39 -11.27 -3.38
C ASN A 73 -3.81 -12.17 -2.27
N ILE A 74 -2.83 -11.66 -1.50
CA ILE A 74 -2.29 -12.37 -0.33
C ILE A 74 -3.38 -12.55 0.72
N MET A 75 -4.13 -11.51 1.03
CA MET A 75 -5.26 -11.57 1.97
C MET A 75 -6.26 -12.67 1.58
N HIS A 76 -6.63 -12.73 0.29
CA HIS A 76 -7.53 -13.77 -0.20
C HIS A 76 -6.97 -15.18 0.04
N LEU A 77 -5.70 -15.41 -0.27
CA LEU A 77 -5.07 -16.72 -0.06
C LEU A 77 -4.91 -17.05 1.43
N ALA A 78 -4.59 -16.07 2.26
CA ALA A 78 -4.49 -16.23 3.71
C ALA A 78 -5.83 -16.65 4.31
N LEU A 79 -6.92 -15.96 3.95
CA LEU A 79 -8.28 -16.31 4.38
C LEU A 79 -8.67 -17.72 3.90
N LYS A 80 -8.34 -18.07 2.64
CA LYS A 80 -8.58 -19.40 2.09
C LYS A 80 -7.80 -20.49 2.83
N ALA A 81 -6.62 -20.17 3.34
CA ALA A 81 -5.81 -21.06 4.19
C ALA A 81 -6.29 -21.13 5.64
N GLY A 82 -7.32 -20.36 6.01
CA GLY A 82 -7.89 -20.33 7.36
C GLY A 82 -7.18 -19.39 8.33
N ILE A 83 -6.25 -18.56 7.86
CA ILE A 83 -5.57 -17.56 8.68
C ILE A 83 -6.57 -16.46 9.08
N LYS A 84 -6.65 -16.16 10.37
CA LYS A 84 -7.57 -15.18 10.92
C LYS A 84 -7.01 -13.76 10.76
N ILE A 85 -7.84 -12.89 10.21
CA ILE A 85 -7.54 -11.46 10.02
C ILE A 85 -8.56 -10.65 10.81
N PRO A 86 -8.14 -9.80 11.73
CA PRO A 86 -6.76 -9.30 11.99
C PRO A 86 -5.98 -10.08 13.06
N GLU A 87 -6.50 -11.15 13.66
CA GLU A 87 -5.95 -11.79 14.86
C GLU A 87 -4.54 -12.34 14.62
N GLU A 88 -4.36 -13.12 13.54
CA GLU A 88 -3.09 -13.77 13.19
C GLU A 88 -2.31 -12.98 12.15
N LEU A 89 -3.00 -12.30 11.24
CA LEU A 89 -2.39 -11.49 10.19
C LEU A 89 -3.06 -10.12 10.11
N LYS A 90 -2.29 -9.05 10.19
CA LYS A 90 -2.74 -7.68 10.00
C LYS A 90 -2.39 -7.19 8.61
N ILE A 91 -3.32 -6.48 7.99
CA ILE A 91 -3.17 -6.01 6.61
C ILE A 91 -3.44 -4.51 6.53
N VAL A 92 -2.50 -3.80 5.91
CA VAL A 92 -2.65 -2.39 5.55
C VAL A 92 -2.31 -2.22 4.08
N THR A 93 -3.23 -1.63 3.34
CA THR A 93 -3.01 -1.32 1.93
C THR A 93 -2.63 0.15 1.74
N TYR A 94 -2.01 0.44 0.60
CA TYR A 94 -1.71 1.78 0.15
C TYR A 94 -2.36 2.01 -1.21
N ASP A 95 -2.92 3.17 -1.40
CA ASP A 95 -3.65 3.82 -2.49
C ASP A 95 -5.11 4.02 -2.13
N GLY A 96 -5.76 3.08 -1.45
CA GLY A 96 -7.13 3.19 -0.97
C GLY A 96 -8.15 3.28 -2.11
N THR A 97 -7.93 2.48 -3.14
CA THR A 97 -8.87 2.35 -4.27
C THR A 97 -10.15 1.64 -3.84
N ASP A 98 -11.17 1.68 -4.68
CA ASP A 98 -12.46 1.05 -4.35
C ASP A 98 -12.36 -0.45 -4.06
N ILE A 99 -11.36 -1.14 -4.65
CA ILE A 99 -11.16 -2.58 -4.41
C ILE A 99 -10.87 -2.89 -2.94
N SER A 100 -10.19 -2.00 -2.20
CA SER A 100 -9.89 -2.19 -0.78
C SER A 100 -11.15 -2.18 0.11
N ARG A 101 -12.25 -1.61 -0.40
CA ARG A 101 -13.55 -1.52 0.27
C ARG A 101 -14.51 -2.63 -0.11
N LEU A 102 -14.26 -3.30 -1.25
CA LEU A 102 -15.13 -4.36 -1.77
C LEU A 102 -14.77 -5.75 -1.23
N VAL A 103 -13.66 -5.87 -0.51
CA VAL A 103 -13.22 -7.13 0.11
C VAL A 103 -13.78 -7.27 1.52
N TYR A 104 -13.86 -8.50 2.00
CA TYR A 104 -14.23 -8.79 3.38
C TYR A 104 -13.19 -9.71 4.04
N PRO A 105 -12.68 -9.35 5.24
CA PRO A 105 -12.89 -8.09 5.96
C PRO A 105 -12.41 -6.87 5.17
N GLU A 106 -13.05 -5.70 5.37
CA GLU A 106 -12.70 -4.46 4.67
C GLU A 106 -11.27 -4.02 5.03
N ALA A 107 -10.45 -3.73 4.02
CA ALA A 107 -9.04 -3.45 4.26
C ALA A 107 -8.80 -2.08 4.91
N THR A 108 -7.99 -2.05 5.96
CA THR A 108 -7.38 -0.80 6.46
C THR A 108 -6.44 -0.26 5.40
N SER A 109 -6.55 1.02 5.06
CA SER A 109 -5.91 1.57 3.88
C SER A 109 -5.42 3.00 4.07
N ILE A 110 -4.25 3.32 3.52
CA ILE A 110 -3.78 4.70 3.38
C ILE A 110 -4.32 5.23 2.06
N ARG A 111 -5.28 6.16 2.14
CA ARG A 111 -5.98 6.72 0.97
C ARG A 111 -5.32 7.98 0.47
N GLN A 112 -5.11 8.02 -0.83
CA GLN A 112 -4.67 9.22 -1.53
C GLN A 112 -5.87 10.10 -1.87
N ASN A 113 -5.74 11.43 -1.73
CA ASN A 113 -6.75 12.37 -2.18
C ASN A 113 -6.64 12.60 -3.69
N ILE A 114 -7.14 11.64 -4.45
CA ILE A 114 -7.05 11.63 -5.93
C ILE A 114 -7.74 12.85 -6.55
N LYS A 115 -8.87 13.30 -5.96
CA LYS A 115 -9.57 14.49 -6.43
C LYS A 115 -8.67 15.73 -6.34
N MET A 116 -8.11 15.97 -5.15
CA MET A 116 -7.21 17.10 -4.93
C MET A 116 -5.94 17.00 -5.79
N LEU A 117 -5.41 15.79 -5.97
CA LEU A 117 -4.27 15.54 -6.84
C LEU A 117 -4.59 15.95 -8.29
N ALA A 118 -5.73 15.52 -8.81
CA ALA A 118 -6.16 15.83 -10.18
C ALA A 118 -6.40 17.34 -10.35
N GLU A 119 -7.11 17.97 -9.41
CA GLU A 119 -7.40 19.41 -9.46
C GLU A 119 -6.11 20.27 -9.43
N LEU A 120 -5.19 19.98 -8.52
CA LEU A 120 -3.92 20.69 -8.44
C LEU A 120 -3.05 20.48 -9.67
N SER A 121 -3.01 19.26 -10.21
CA SER A 121 -2.27 18.97 -11.43
C SER A 121 -2.82 19.74 -12.64
N ALA A 122 -4.14 19.70 -12.84
CA ALA A 122 -4.79 20.42 -13.93
C ALA A 122 -4.57 21.95 -13.82
N ASN A 123 -4.80 22.51 -12.63
CA ASN A 123 -4.57 23.94 -12.41
C ASN A 123 -3.10 24.32 -12.66
N SER A 124 -2.14 23.51 -12.20
CA SER A 124 -0.71 23.76 -12.42
C SER A 124 -0.36 23.77 -13.91
N VAL A 125 -0.92 22.86 -14.70
CA VAL A 125 -0.71 22.84 -16.16
C VAL A 125 -1.26 24.11 -16.82
N VAL A 126 -2.48 24.52 -16.45
CA VAL A 126 -3.08 25.76 -16.99
C VAL A 126 -2.25 26.98 -16.61
N ASP A 127 -1.85 27.09 -15.34
CA ASP A 127 -1.02 28.21 -14.88
C ASP A 127 0.33 28.29 -15.64
N LEU A 128 0.94 27.15 -15.95
CA LEU A 128 2.18 27.10 -16.74
C LEU A 128 1.96 27.51 -18.20
N ILE A 129 0.89 27.03 -18.84
CA ILE A 129 0.58 27.34 -20.25
C ILE A 129 0.26 28.82 -20.41
N GLU A 130 -0.53 29.37 -19.50
CA GLU A 130 -1.00 30.75 -19.60
C GLU A 130 -0.12 31.77 -18.86
N ASN A 131 0.99 31.35 -18.29
CA ASN A 131 1.90 32.16 -17.48
C ASN A 131 1.19 33.01 -16.40
N ARG A 132 0.13 32.42 -15.78
CA ARG A 132 -0.71 33.15 -14.80
C ARG A 132 0.02 33.34 -13.48
N ARG A 133 0.71 32.33 -13.00
CA ARG A 133 1.46 32.36 -11.73
C ARG A 133 2.58 31.29 -11.71
N PRO A 134 3.62 31.49 -10.87
CA PRO A 134 4.62 30.46 -10.65
C PRO A 134 3.99 29.20 -10.03
N VAL A 135 4.33 28.04 -10.58
CA VAL A 135 3.92 26.74 -10.02
C VAL A 135 5.02 26.25 -9.08
N PRO A 136 4.71 25.89 -7.84
CA PRO A 136 5.71 25.34 -6.92
C PRO A 136 6.36 24.07 -7.48
N ASN A 137 7.67 23.93 -7.32
CA ASN A 137 8.40 22.75 -7.75
C ASN A 137 7.97 21.47 -7.03
N LYS A 138 7.37 21.60 -5.84
CA LYS A 138 6.87 20.49 -5.03
C LYS A 138 5.61 20.91 -4.29
N GLN A 139 4.60 20.07 -4.39
CA GLN A 139 3.35 20.19 -3.61
C GLN A 139 3.13 18.88 -2.85
N ILE A 140 2.77 19.00 -1.56
CA ILE A 140 2.47 17.84 -0.72
C ILE A 140 0.98 17.78 -0.51
N ILE A 141 0.37 16.67 -0.89
CA ILE A 141 -1.05 16.39 -0.69
C ILE A 141 -1.14 15.40 0.47
N PRO A 142 -1.89 15.71 1.53
CA PRO A 142 -2.05 14.80 2.65
C PRO A 142 -2.77 13.53 2.23
N VAL A 143 -2.40 12.43 2.86
CA VAL A 143 -3.10 11.14 2.77
C VAL A 143 -3.96 10.96 4.01
N GLU A 144 -4.95 10.05 3.95
CA GLU A 144 -5.85 9.73 5.03
C GLU A 144 -5.68 8.25 5.40
N LEU A 145 -5.64 7.95 6.71
CA LEU A 145 -5.74 6.58 7.19
C LEU A 145 -7.22 6.22 7.32
N TYR A 146 -7.66 5.28 6.49
CA TYR A 146 -8.97 4.66 6.63
C TYR A 146 -8.86 3.39 7.47
N GLN A 147 -9.56 3.37 8.59
CA GLN A 147 -9.64 2.22 9.47
C GLN A 147 -10.68 1.24 8.94
N GLY A 148 -10.20 0.12 8.39
CA GLY A 148 -11.01 -1.03 8.00
C GLY A 148 -11.05 -2.08 9.12
N GLN A 149 -11.25 -3.33 8.71
CA GLN A 149 -11.39 -4.48 9.61
C GLN A 149 -10.14 -5.38 9.64
N THR A 150 -9.14 -5.09 8.82
CA THR A 150 -7.91 -5.92 8.70
C THR A 150 -6.81 -5.53 9.69
N THR A 151 -7.08 -4.58 10.57
CA THR A 151 -6.27 -4.23 11.75
C THR A 151 -7.18 -4.08 12.96
N TYR A 152 -6.62 -4.11 14.18
CA TYR A 152 -7.41 -3.77 15.35
C TYR A 152 -7.82 -2.30 15.30
N PRO A 153 -9.04 -1.98 15.78
CA PRO A 153 -9.44 -0.58 15.90
C PRO A 153 -8.39 0.18 16.69
N VAL A 154 -7.97 1.33 16.18
CA VAL A 154 -7.23 2.29 16.98
C VAL A 154 -8.25 2.91 17.93
N ASP A 155 -8.04 2.79 19.23
CA ASP A 155 -8.85 3.52 20.21
C ASP A 155 -8.75 5.02 19.90
N THR A 156 -9.81 5.58 19.35
CA THR A 156 -9.92 7.01 19.04
C THR A 156 -10.27 7.83 20.29
N ALA A 157 -9.98 7.29 21.48
CA ALA A 157 -10.05 8.02 22.73
C ALA A 157 -8.79 8.89 22.88
N ILE A 158 -8.73 10.01 22.17
CA ILE A 158 -7.90 11.16 22.50
C ILE A 158 -8.82 12.35 22.72
#